data_2eb0c916e80cd8471966028a1401c8a7
#
_entry.id   2eb0c916e80cd8471966028a1401c8a7
#
_cell.length_a   1.000
_cell.length_b   1.000
_cell.length_c   1.000
_cell.angle_alpha   90.00
_cell.angle_beta   90.00
_cell.angle_gamma   90.00
#
_symmetry.space_group_name_H-M   'P 1'
#
loop_
_entity.id
_entity.type
_entity.pdbx_description
1 polymer ?
#
loop_
_entity_poly.entity_id
_entity_poly.type
_entity_poly.pdbx_seq_one_letter_code
_entity_poly.pdbx_strand_id
1 'polypeptide(L)'
;MHRPSEPYTLAVDCGGSGIKASVLDAAGTLHAPAVRVPTPYPLPPQRLADTIADIAAGLPVAQRATVGVPGMVRHGVVVATPHYVTRSGPRSAVVPELRAAWAGCDVQALLTARLGIPTLVLNDAEVHGAGVVSGTGLELVLTLGTGLGAALFDGGRLAPHLELSHAPVRWGTTYDAYVGEHERARLGDALWSRRVRKVVEGLRPVFHWDRLYLGGGNSRRVSPPTLERLGDDVVVVPNRAGIVGGVRAWDLRTHDA
;
A
#
# COMPACT_ATOMS: atom_id res chain seq x y z
N MET A 1 3.99 -36.43 14.93
CA MET A 1 4.55 -35.41 14.02
C MET A 1 3.94 -34.08 14.40
N HIS A 2 4.72 -33.19 15.02
CA HIS A 2 4.29 -31.83 15.32
C HIS A 2 4.20 -31.08 13.98
N ARG A 3 3.01 -30.64 13.55
CA ARG A 3 2.92 -29.66 12.45
C ARG A 3 3.73 -28.44 12.89
N PRO A 4 4.68 -27.93 12.08
CA PRO A 4 5.30 -26.66 12.40
C PRO A 4 4.17 -25.65 12.62
N SER A 5 4.23 -24.91 13.71
CA SER A 5 3.25 -23.85 13.97
C SER A 5 3.34 -22.86 12.83
N GLU A 6 2.19 -22.54 12.22
CA GLU A 6 2.13 -21.55 11.13
C GLU A 6 2.73 -20.22 11.61
N PRO A 7 3.56 -19.57 10.79
CA PRO A 7 4.32 -18.41 11.24
C PRO A 7 3.44 -17.19 11.53
N TYR A 8 3.69 -16.53 12.64
CA TYR A 8 3.18 -15.17 12.87
C TYR A 8 3.89 -14.18 11.97
N THR A 9 3.14 -13.24 11.43
CA THR A 9 3.64 -12.21 10.51
C THR A 9 3.51 -10.83 11.15
N LEU A 10 4.63 -10.11 11.27
CA LEU A 10 4.64 -8.69 11.54
C LEU A 10 4.21 -7.96 10.27
N ALA A 11 3.01 -7.39 10.25
CA ALA A 11 2.51 -6.59 9.14
C ALA A 11 2.66 -5.11 9.46
N VAL A 12 3.34 -4.37 8.58
CA VAL A 12 3.62 -2.95 8.72
C VAL A 12 3.10 -2.19 7.50
N ASP A 13 2.27 -1.20 7.75
CA ASP A 13 1.73 -0.27 6.75
C ASP A 13 2.35 1.11 6.99
N CYS A 14 3.26 1.50 6.10
CA CYS A 14 4.02 2.73 6.18
C CYS A 14 3.43 3.80 5.27
N GLY A 15 2.78 4.80 5.86
CA GLY A 15 2.24 5.94 5.12
C GLY A 15 3.07 7.21 5.27
N GLY A 16 2.72 8.24 4.49
CA GLY A 16 3.35 9.56 4.58
C GLY A 16 3.09 10.30 5.90
N SER A 17 2.09 9.93 6.69
CA SER A 17 1.73 10.60 7.95
C SER A 17 1.80 9.70 9.18
N GLY A 18 1.98 8.40 9.00
CA GLY A 18 2.03 7.45 10.12
C GLY A 18 2.41 6.05 9.66
N ILE A 19 3.00 5.30 10.58
CA ILE A 19 3.37 3.90 10.44
C ILE A 19 2.46 3.11 11.37
N LYS A 20 1.80 2.09 10.83
CA LYS A 20 0.92 1.21 11.56
C LYS A 20 1.45 -0.23 11.49
N ALA A 21 1.50 -0.92 12.62
CA ALA A 21 1.97 -2.30 12.66
C ALA A 21 1.12 -3.16 13.60
N SER A 22 1.06 -4.44 13.30
CA SER A 22 0.50 -5.47 14.18
C SER A 22 1.11 -6.83 13.83
N VAL A 23 0.93 -7.80 14.71
CA VAL A 23 1.27 -9.21 14.48
C VAL A 23 -0.01 -9.98 14.20
N LEU A 24 0.00 -10.78 13.13
CA LEU A 24 -1.11 -11.61 12.70
C LEU A 24 -0.72 -13.07 12.66
N ASP A 25 -1.69 -13.96 12.92
CA ASP A 25 -1.55 -15.39 12.64
C ASP A 25 -1.65 -15.68 11.13
N ALA A 26 -1.48 -16.93 10.76
CA ALA A 26 -1.55 -17.37 9.36
C ALA A 26 -2.94 -17.19 8.72
N ALA A 27 -4.00 -17.14 9.50
CA ALA A 27 -5.36 -16.86 9.04
C ALA A 27 -5.61 -15.35 8.83
N GLY A 28 -4.63 -14.48 9.16
CA GLY A 28 -4.77 -13.04 9.08
C GLY A 28 -5.53 -12.41 10.25
N THR A 29 -5.68 -13.16 11.37
CA THR A 29 -6.28 -12.64 12.59
C THR A 29 -5.23 -11.87 13.40
N LEU A 30 -5.63 -10.72 13.94
CA LEU A 30 -4.75 -9.92 14.79
C LEU A 30 -4.41 -10.68 16.08
N HIS A 31 -3.13 -10.90 16.30
CA HIS A 31 -2.61 -11.48 17.54
C HIS A 31 -2.36 -10.42 18.63
N ALA A 32 -2.28 -9.15 18.23
CA ALA A 32 -2.20 -8.00 19.14
C ALA A 32 -2.92 -6.79 18.51
N PRO A 33 -3.38 -5.82 19.32
CA PRO A 33 -3.89 -4.56 18.82
C PRO A 33 -2.85 -3.86 17.92
N ALA A 34 -3.32 -3.22 16.85
CA ALA A 34 -2.42 -2.48 15.97
C ALA A 34 -1.88 -1.22 16.68
N VAL A 35 -0.56 -1.06 16.61
CA VAL A 35 0.14 0.14 17.08
C VAL A 35 0.29 1.12 15.92
N ARG A 36 0.15 2.41 16.19
CA ARG A 36 0.38 3.47 15.21
C ARG A 36 1.26 4.55 15.80
N VAL A 37 2.29 4.94 15.04
CA VAL A 37 3.16 6.07 15.38
C VAL A 37 3.16 7.09 14.23
N PRO A 38 3.41 8.39 14.47
CA PRO A 38 3.65 9.35 13.42
C PRO A 38 4.89 8.97 12.59
N THR A 39 4.88 9.25 11.29
CA THR A 39 6.08 9.10 10.45
C THR A 39 7.14 10.12 10.89
N PRO A 40 8.36 9.68 11.30
CA PRO A 40 9.34 10.56 11.94
C PRO A 40 10.19 11.31 10.92
N TYR A 41 9.72 12.43 10.42
CA TYR A 41 10.47 13.27 9.47
C TYR A 41 11.60 14.07 10.13
N PRO A 42 12.71 14.35 9.41
CA PRO A 42 13.12 13.79 8.11
C PRO A 42 13.37 12.29 8.22
N LEU A 43 13.06 11.53 7.17
CA LEU A 43 13.04 10.07 7.20
C LEU A 43 14.06 9.45 6.25
N PRO A 44 15.33 9.29 6.62
CA PRO A 44 16.27 8.44 5.88
C PRO A 44 15.92 6.95 6.08
N PRO A 45 16.38 6.04 5.17
CA PRO A 45 16.07 4.60 5.24
C PRO A 45 16.36 3.96 6.61
N GLN A 46 17.48 4.26 7.23
CA GLN A 46 17.88 3.73 8.54
C GLN A 46 16.87 4.12 9.62
N ARG A 47 16.41 5.36 9.61
CA ARG A 47 15.40 5.83 10.58
C ARG A 47 14.07 5.12 10.43
N LEU A 48 13.67 4.78 9.18
CA LEU A 48 12.50 3.94 8.95
C LEU A 48 12.71 2.57 9.58
N ALA A 49 13.86 1.93 9.32
CA ALA A 49 14.16 0.60 9.85
C ALA A 49 14.20 0.59 11.39
N ASP A 50 14.81 1.59 12.01
CA ASP A 50 14.85 1.73 13.48
C ASP A 50 13.44 1.94 14.04
N THR A 51 12.63 2.81 13.43
CA THR A 51 11.25 3.04 13.86
C THR A 51 10.42 1.76 13.80
N ILE A 52 10.55 0.97 12.73
CA ILE A 52 9.84 -0.31 12.60
C ILE A 52 10.32 -1.31 13.66
N ALA A 53 11.63 -1.37 13.93
CA ALA A 53 12.17 -2.25 14.95
C ALA A 53 11.70 -1.86 16.36
N ASP A 54 11.63 -0.56 16.68
CA ASP A 54 11.13 -0.06 17.96
C ASP A 54 9.63 -0.42 18.14
N ILE A 55 8.83 -0.32 17.09
CA ILE A 55 7.43 -0.76 17.13
C ILE A 55 7.36 -2.28 17.33
N ALA A 56 8.17 -3.06 16.61
CA ALA A 56 8.19 -4.51 16.69
C ALA A 56 8.60 -5.02 18.08
N ALA A 57 9.52 -4.33 18.77
CA ALA A 57 9.94 -4.67 20.12
C ALA A 57 8.80 -4.60 21.16
N GLY A 58 7.76 -3.81 20.89
CA GLY A 58 6.55 -3.72 21.73
C GLY A 58 5.42 -4.67 21.34
N LEU A 59 5.62 -5.51 20.31
CA LEU A 59 4.64 -6.45 19.78
C LEU A 59 5.03 -7.92 20.07
N PRO A 60 4.12 -8.87 19.99
CA PRO A 60 4.46 -10.29 20.07
C PRO A 60 5.49 -10.70 19.01
N VAL A 61 6.28 -11.72 19.32
CA VAL A 61 7.34 -12.22 18.42
C VAL A 61 6.72 -12.77 17.14
N ALA A 62 7.23 -12.30 16.00
CA ALA A 62 6.86 -12.78 14.66
C ALA A 62 8.05 -13.53 14.03
N GLN A 63 7.78 -14.45 13.12
CA GLN A 63 8.78 -15.25 12.41
C GLN A 63 9.10 -14.68 11.03
N ARG A 64 8.27 -13.78 10.52
CA ARG A 64 8.45 -13.08 9.24
C ARG A 64 7.80 -11.69 9.31
N ALA A 65 8.18 -10.81 8.40
CA ALA A 65 7.59 -9.47 8.31
C ALA A 65 7.16 -9.13 6.88
N THR A 66 6.09 -8.37 6.75
CA THR A 66 5.70 -7.69 5.50
C THR A 66 5.58 -6.21 5.75
N VAL A 67 6.25 -5.41 4.94
CA VAL A 67 6.28 -3.96 5.07
C VAL A 67 5.80 -3.34 3.77
N GLY A 68 4.67 -2.65 3.82
CA GLY A 68 4.16 -1.82 2.74
C GLY A 68 4.74 -0.42 2.83
N VAL A 69 5.38 0.05 1.77
CA VAL A 69 5.96 1.41 1.70
C VAL A 69 5.38 2.18 0.51
N PRO A 70 5.20 3.51 0.61
CA PRO A 70 4.65 4.31 -0.48
C PRO A 70 5.70 4.53 -1.57
N GLY A 71 5.25 4.46 -2.82
CA GLY A 71 6.06 4.68 -4.02
C GLY A 71 6.44 3.40 -4.75
N MET A 72 7.34 3.54 -5.71
CA MET A 72 7.74 2.43 -6.57
C MET A 72 8.77 1.54 -5.90
N VAL A 73 8.41 0.29 -5.66
CA VAL A 73 9.27 -0.76 -5.11
C VAL A 73 9.39 -1.89 -6.16
N ARG A 74 10.60 -2.39 -6.34
CA ARG A 74 10.88 -3.56 -7.19
C ARG A 74 11.83 -4.51 -6.46
N HIS A 75 11.38 -5.72 -6.21
CA HIS A 75 12.16 -6.75 -5.51
C HIS A 75 12.76 -6.26 -4.18
N GLY A 76 11.96 -5.48 -3.42
CA GLY A 76 12.39 -4.90 -2.13
C GLY A 76 13.26 -3.64 -2.21
N VAL A 77 13.63 -3.21 -3.44
CA VAL A 77 14.42 -2.00 -3.68
C VAL A 77 13.49 -0.83 -3.99
N VAL A 78 13.68 0.29 -3.31
CA VAL A 78 12.93 1.54 -3.59
C VAL A 78 13.52 2.20 -4.83
N VAL A 79 12.73 2.30 -5.89
CA VAL A 79 13.06 3.05 -7.11
C VAL A 79 12.77 4.53 -6.92
N ALA A 80 11.61 4.84 -6.33
CA ALA A 80 11.19 6.21 -6.00
C ALA A 80 10.16 6.18 -4.87
N THR A 81 10.19 7.20 -4.01
CA THR A 81 9.16 7.41 -2.99
C THR A 81 8.78 8.89 -2.92
N PRO A 82 7.47 9.22 -2.93
CA PRO A 82 7.05 10.62 -3.01
C PRO A 82 7.17 11.36 -1.66
N HIS A 83 7.02 10.66 -0.54
CA HIS A 83 6.88 11.29 0.76
C HIS A 83 8.16 11.30 1.59
N TYR A 84 8.93 10.22 1.55
CA TYR A 84 10.11 10.05 2.41
C TYR A 84 11.31 10.92 2.03
N VAL A 85 11.29 11.46 0.81
CA VAL A 85 12.30 12.39 0.30
C VAL A 85 12.03 13.84 0.70
N THR A 86 11.01 14.10 1.51
CA THR A 86 10.58 15.45 1.89
C THR A 86 11.02 15.81 3.31
N ARG A 87 11.08 17.11 3.61
CA ARG A 87 11.57 17.63 4.89
C ARG A 87 10.69 17.24 6.08
N SER A 88 9.37 17.34 5.93
CA SER A 88 8.40 17.20 7.02
C SER A 88 7.12 16.45 6.60
N GLY A 89 7.18 15.65 5.55
CA GLY A 89 6.05 14.84 5.07
C GLY A 89 5.40 15.37 3.80
N PRO A 90 4.24 14.82 3.45
CA PRO A 90 3.55 15.11 2.20
C PRO A 90 3.40 16.61 1.92
N ARG A 91 3.70 17.03 0.69
CA ARG A 91 3.63 18.44 0.21
C ARG A 91 4.65 19.40 0.82
N SER A 92 5.59 18.93 1.62
CA SER A 92 6.74 19.74 2.04
C SER A 92 7.88 19.69 1.02
N ALA A 93 8.87 20.57 1.17
CA ALA A 93 9.99 20.65 0.25
C ALA A 93 10.78 19.34 0.18
N VAL A 94 11.17 18.94 -1.02
CA VAL A 94 12.04 17.80 -1.25
C VAL A 94 13.45 18.12 -0.77
N VAL A 95 14.09 17.16 -0.11
CA VAL A 95 15.46 17.22 0.37
C VAL A 95 16.33 16.35 -0.55
N PRO A 96 17.30 16.93 -1.29
CA PRO A 96 18.10 16.19 -2.27
C PRO A 96 18.86 15.00 -1.65
N GLU A 97 19.37 15.16 -0.43
CA GLU A 97 20.11 14.13 0.29
C GLU A 97 19.21 12.92 0.63
N LEU A 98 17.97 13.17 1.02
CA LEU A 98 16.98 12.10 1.25
C LEU A 98 16.62 11.40 -0.07
N ARG A 99 16.46 12.16 -1.14
CA ARG A 99 16.17 11.57 -2.46
C ARG A 99 17.33 10.66 -2.89
N ALA A 100 18.56 11.07 -2.71
CA ALA A 100 19.75 10.26 -3.00
C ALA A 100 19.83 9.02 -2.11
N ALA A 101 19.50 9.14 -0.81
CA ALA A 101 19.53 8.03 0.13
C ALA A 101 18.45 6.97 -0.15
N TRP A 102 17.28 7.37 -0.67
CA TRP A 102 16.20 6.45 -0.99
C TRP A 102 16.32 5.80 -2.36
N ALA A 103 16.91 6.48 -3.34
CA ALA A 103 17.05 5.98 -4.70
C ALA A 103 17.95 4.74 -4.75
N GLY A 104 17.38 3.60 -5.13
CA GLY A 104 18.10 2.32 -5.19
C GLY A 104 18.39 1.68 -3.83
N CYS A 105 17.79 2.19 -2.75
CA CYS A 105 17.94 1.58 -1.43
C CYS A 105 17.23 0.21 -1.38
N ASP A 106 17.97 -0.84 -1.04
CA ASP A 106 17.41 -2.16 -0.74
C ASP A 106 16.84 -2.16 0.68
N VAL A 107 15.59 -1.72 0.77
CA VAL A 107 14.87 -1.64 2.04
C VAL A 107 14.54 -3.02 2.59
N GLN A 108 14.37 -4.01 1.72
CA GLN A 108 14.12 -5.39 2.16
C GLN A 108 15.34 -5.99 2.87
N ALA A 109 16.55 -5.84 2.30
CA ALA A 109 17.77 -6.27 2.96
C ALA A 109 18.02 -5.50 4.26
N LEU A 110 17.81 -4.18 4.24
CA LEU A 110 17.96 -3.33 5.42
C LEU A 110 17.02 -3.78 6.58
N LEU A 111 15.75 -4.00 6.29
CA LEU A 111 14.78 -4.42 7.29
C LEU A 111 14.99 -5.86 7.74
N THR A 112 15.35 -6.77 6.82
CA THR A 112 15.70 -8.15 7.17
C THR A 112 16.85 -8.19 8.17
N ALA A 113 17.91 -7.41 7.92
CA ALA A 113 19.04 -7.31 8.83
C ALA A 113 18.66 -6.66 10.18
N ARG A 114 17.81 -5.61 10.16
CA ARG A 114 17.44 -4.86 11.36
C ARG A 114 16.47 -5.61 12.27
N LEU A 115 15.54 -6.38 11.67
CA LEU A 115 14.55 -7.17 12.41
C LEU A 115 15.03 -8.59 12.76
N GLY A 116 16.05 -9.11 12.07
CA GLY A 116 16.56 -10.47 12.26
C GLY A 116 15.60 -11.57 11.79
N ILE A 117 14.60 -11.23 10.98
CA ILE A 117 13.59 -12.17 10.42
C ILE A 117 13.42 -11.93 8.92
N PRO A 118 13.03 -12.95 8.13
CA PRO A 118 12.70 -12.77 6.73
C PRO A 118 11.67 -11.65 6.55
N THR A 119 11.99 -10.67 5.72
CA THR A 119 11.15 -9.50 5.51
C THR A 119 10.81 -9.36 4.03
N LEU A 120 9.55 -9.14 3.72
CA LEU A 120 9.04 -8.83 2.40
C LEU A 120 8.66 -7.35 2.34
N VAL A 121 9.22 -6.62 1.36
CA VAL A 121 8.88 -5.21 1.14
C VAL A 121 8.17 -5.04 -0.19
N LEU A 122 7.00 -4.44 -0.16
CA LEU A 122 6.13 -4.17 -1.32
C LEU A 122 5.63 -2.73 -1.27
N ASN A 123 5.00 -2.28 -2.36
CA ASN A 123 4.20 -1.06 -2.31
C ASN A 123 2.98 -1.25 -1.38
N ASP A 124 2.54 -0.17 -0.73
CA ASP A 124 1.40 -0.20 0.21
C ASP A 124 0.09 -0.66 -0.45
N ALA A 125 -0.17 -0.28 -1.72
CA ALA A 125 -1.34 -0.74 -2.46
C ALA A 125 -1.23 -2.23 -2.84
N GLU A 126 -0.02 -2.77 -3.06
CA GLU A 126 0.21 -4.19 -3.32
C GLU A 126 -0.10 -5.03 -2.08
N VAL A 127 0.39 -4.60 -0.92
CA VAL A 127 0.03 -5.26 0.36
C VAL A 127 -1.48 -5.18 0.61
N HIS A 128 -2.09 -4.02 0.37
CA HIS A 128 -3.54 -3.87 0.50
C HIS A 128 -4.30 -4.82 -0.43
N GLY A 129 -3.85 -4.89 -1.69
CA GLY A 129 -4.41 -5.77 -2.71
C GLY A 129 -4.34 -7.25 -2.32
N ALA A 130 -3.19 -7.70 -1.83
CA ALA A 130 -3.02 -9.07 -1.36
C ALA A 130 -4.09 -9.49 -0.34
N GLY A 131 -4.60 -8.54 0.47
CA GLY A 131 -5.64 -8.78 1.46
C GLY A 131 -7.05 -8.93 0.91
N VAL A 132 -7.31 -8.55 -0.36
CA VAL A 132 -8.68 -8.46 -0.90
C VAL A 132 -8.92 -9.24 -2.16
N VAL A 133 -7.88 -9.50 -2.98
CA VAL A 133 -8.05 -10.21 -4.25
C VAL A 133 -8.59 -11.62 -4.06
N SER A 134 -9.42 -12.06 -4.98
CA SER A 134 -10.00 -13.40 -4.97
C SER A 134 -9.04 -14.46 -5.52
N GLY A 135 -8.08 -14.02 -6.35
CA GLY A 135 -7.13 -14.90 -7.02
C GLY A 135 -7.64 -15.45 -8.36
N THR A 136 -8.65 -14.81 -8.95
CA THR A 136 -9.25 -15.27 -10.22
C THR A 136 -9.34 -14.14 -11.23
N GLY A 137 -8.84 -14.38 -12.45
CA GLY A 137 -8.85 -13.39 -13.52
C GLY A 137 -7.94 -12.20 -13.25
N LEU A 138 -8.16 -11.11 -13.99
CA LEU A 138 -7.42 -9.86 -13.85
C LEU A 138 -8.09 -8.96 -12.81
N GLU A 139 -7.43 -8.72 -11.71
CA GLU A 139 -7.95 -7.96 -10.57
C GLU A 139 -7.14 -6.68 -10.36
N LEU A 140 -7.79 -5.53 -10.49
CA LEU A 140 -7.18 -4.22 -10.21
C LEU A 140 -7.58 -3.75 -8.82
N VAL A 141 -6.61 -3.26 -8.06
CA VAL A 141 -6.82 -2.61 -6.76
C VAL A 141 -6.44 -1.14 -6.88
N LEU A 142 -7.34 -0.25 -6.51
CA LEU A 142 -7.08 1.18 -6.39
C LEU A 142 -7.27 1.60 -4.94
N THR A 143 -6.26 2.19 -4.34
CA THR A 143 -6.36 2.75 -2.98
C THR A 143 -6.51 4.26 -3.04
N LEU A 144 -7.55 4.77 -2.38
CA LEU A 144 -7.87 6.19 -2.28
C LEU A 144 -7.49 6.70 -0.89
N GLY A 145 -6.47 7.54 -0.84
CA GLY A 145 -5.91 8.07 0.40
C GLY A 145 -5.31 9.46 0.20
N THR A 146 -4.09 9.69 0.68
CA THR A 146 -3.33 10.93 0.41
C THR A 146 -3.25 11.17 -1.10
N GLY A 147 -3.07 10.10 -1.87
CA GLY A 147 -3.09 10.05 -3.32
C GLY A 147 -3.87 8.84 -3.83
N LEU A 148 -3.48 8.34 -5.00
CA LEU A 148 -3.98 7.12 -5.65
C LEU A 148 -2.88 6.05 -5.64
N GLY A 149 -3.08 4.96 -4.92
CA GLY A 149 -2.26 3.76 -5.09
C GLY A 149 -2.91 2.76 -6.05
N ALA A 150 -2.11 1.92 -6.68
CA ALA A 150 -2.60 0.89 -7.60
C ALA A 150 -1.79 -0.40 -7.46
N ALA A 151 -2.47 -1.55 -7.57
CA ALA A 151 -1.86 -2.85 -7.69
C ALA A 151 -2.67 -3.71 -8.67
N LEU A 152 -1.98 -4.54 -9.45
CA LEU A 152 -2.59 -5.41 -10.44
C LEU A 152 -2.24 -6.87 -10.12
N PHE A 153 -3.23 -7.74 -10.21
CA PHE A 153 -3.07 -9.19 -9.99
C PHE A 153 -3.67 -9.94 -11.17
N ASP A 154 -2.99 -10.98 -11.62
CA ASP A 154 -3.49 -11.88 -12.64
C ASP A 154 -3.47 -13.32 -12.12
N GLY A 155 -4.65 -13.94 -12.05
CA GLY A 155 -4.81 -15.28 -11.47
C GLY A 155 -4.26 -15.40 -10.04
N GLY A 156 -4.37 -14.33 -9.23
CA GLY A 156 -3.83 -14.24 -7.87
C GLY A 156 -2.34 -13.89 -7.79
N ARG A 157 -1.63 -13.77 -8.90
CA ARG A 157 -0.21 -13.38 -8.92
C ARG A 157 -0.08 -11.86 -9.02
N LEU A 158 0.80 -11.29 -8.21
CA LEU A 158 1.11 -9.86 -8.27
C LEU A 158 1.85 -9.54 -9.57
N ALA A 159 1.28 -8.66 -10.39
CA ALA A 159 1.94 -8.12 -11.57
C ALA A 159 3.05 -7.12 -11.20
N PRO A 160 4.01 -6.84 -12.08
CA PRO A 160 5.02 -5.80 -11.85
C PRO A 160 4.38 -4.45 -11.50
N HIS A 161 4.88 -3.81 -10.45
CA HIS A 161 4.35 -2.52 -9.98
C HIS A 161 4.43 -1.43 -11.04
N LEU A 162 3.31 -0.76 -11.25
CA LEU A 162 3.19 0.45 -12.07
C LEU A 162 2.76 1.61 -11.17
N GLU A 163 3.58 2.66 -11.10
CA GLU A 163 3.24 3.87 -10.33
C GLU A 163 2.20 4.72 -11.09
N LEU A 164 0.97 4.19 -11.13
CA LEU A 164 -0.14 4.80 -11.87
C LEU A 164 -0.51 6.20 -11.35
N SER A 165 -0.19 6.49 -10.09
CA SER A 165 -0.44 7.80 -9.47
C SER A 165 0.17 8.96 -10.27
N HIS A 166 1.30 8.72 -10.92
CA HIS A 166 2.02 9.72 -11.71
C HIS A 166 1.52 9.84 -13.16
N ALA A 167 0.66 8.94 -13.63
CA ALA A 167 0.11 9.03 -14.97
C ALA A 167 -0.76 10.29 -15.12
N PRO A 168 -0.73 10.96 -16.28
CA PRO A 168 -1.49 12.18 -16.52
C PRO A 168 -2.99 11.88 -16.70
N VAL A 169 -3.84 12.68 -16.07
CA VAL A 169 -5.29 12.69 -16.32
C VAL A 169 -5.63 13.69 -17.43
N ARG A 170 -5.15 14.93 -17.27
CA ARG A 170 -5.30 16.04 -18.22
C ARG A 170 -4.41 17.22 -17.81
N TRP A 171 -3.96 18.02 -18.79
CA TRP A 171 -3.27 19.30 -18.54
C TRP A 171 -2.14 19.23 -17.50
N GLY A 172 -1.35 18.16 -17.54
CA GLY A 172 -0.28 17.93 -16.58
C GLY A 172 -0.71 17.54 -15.16
N THR A 173 -2.01 17.39 -14.90
CA THR A 173 -2.51 16.91 -13.63
C THR A 173 -2.41 15.38 -13.58
N THR A 174 -1.73 14.84 -12.57
CA THR A 174 -1.61 13.39 -12.35
C THR A 174 -2.85 12.82 -11.67
N TYR A 175 -3.00 11.49 -11.68
CA TYR A 175 -4.08 10.84 -10.91
C TYR A 175 -4.00 11.20 -9.43
N ASP A 176 -2.79 11.23 -8.86
CA ASP A 176 -2.55 11.64 -7.47
C ASP A 176 -3.11 13.03 -7.15
N ALA A 177 -2.75 14.00 -7.98
CA ALA A 177 -3.24 15.36 -7.85
C ALA A 177 -4.75 15.52 -8.15
N TYR A 178 -5.35 14.56 -8.89
CA TYR A 178 -6.74 14.66 -9.33
C TYR A 178 -7.74 14.08 -8.32
N VAL A 179 -7.39 12.98 -7.63
CA VAL A 179 -8.29 12.27 -6.70
C VAL A 179 -7.73 12.12 -5.27
N GLY A 180 -6.54 12.67 -4.98
CA GLY A 180 -5.99 12.61 -3.63
C GLY A 180 -6.80 13.41 -2.60
N GLU A 181 -6.49 13.20 -1.31
CA GLU A 181 -7.19 13.80 -0.17
C GLU A 181 -7.31 15.32 -0.25
N HIS A 182 -6.28 16.01 -0.76
CA HIS A 182 -6.32 17.47 -0.91
C HIS A 182 -7.50 17.92 -1.78
N GLU A 183 -7.70 17.27 -2.92
CA GLU A 183 -8.80 17.59 -3.83
C GLU A 183 -10.16 17.14 -3.28
N ARG A 184 -10.19 16.01 -2.54
CA ARG A 184 -11.40 15.60 -1.83
C ARG A 184 -11.83 16.67 -0.82
N ALA A 185 -10.90 17.13 0.02
CA ALA A 185 -11.18 18.18 1.02
C ALA A 185 -11.63 19.50 0.38
N ARG A 186 -11.05 19.85 -0.78
CA ARG A 186 -11.40 21.09 -1.51
C ARG A 186 -12.77 21.01 -2.20
N LEU A 187 -13.13 19.84 -2.77
CA LEU A 187 -14.34 19.67 -3.60
C LEU A 187 -15.56 19.19 -2.81
N GLY A 188 -15.33 18.57 -1.67
CA GLY A 188 -16.32 17.76 -0.97
C GLY A 188 -16.57 16.40 -1.64
N ASP A 189 -17.14 15.48 -0.88
CA ASP A 189 -17.27 14.06 -1.27
C ASP A 189 -18.07 13.85 -2.57
N ALA A 190 -19.09 14.67 -2.81
CA ALA A 190 -19.95 14.51 -3.99
C ALA A 190 -19.25 14.83 -5.31
N LEU A 191 -18.55 15.96 -5.41
CA LEU A 191 -17.81 16.34 -6.63
C LEU A 191 -16.55 15.48 -6.79
N TRP A 192 -15.89 15.16 -5.70
CA TRP A 192 -14.75 14.25 -5.69
C TRP A 192 -15.13 12.85 -6.18
N SER A 193 -16.28 12.31 -5.78
CA SER A 193 -16.77 11.02 -6.26
C SER A 193 -16.96 10.98 -7.78
N ARG A 194 -17.36 12.11 -8.39
CA ARG A 194 -17.44 12.20 -9.86
C ARG A 194 -16.05 12.10 -10.51
N ARG A 195 -15.01 12.62 -9.84
CA ARG A 195 -13.63 12.47 -10.32
C ARG A 195 -13.14 11.04 -10.18
N VAL A 196 -13.43 10.37 -9.06
CA VAL A 196 -13.13 8.93 -8.88
C VAL A 196 -13.79 8.12 -9.99
N ARG A 197 -15.07 8.36 -10.28
CA ARG A 197 -15.77 7.70 -11.37
C ARG A 197 -15.06 7.91 -12.71
N LYS A 198 -14.67 9.15 -13.03
CA LYS A 198 -13.96 9.46 -14.26
C LYS A 198 -12.62 8.72 -14.38
N VAL A 199 -11.89 8.58 -13.28
CA VAL A 199 -10.65 7.78 -13.24
C VAL A 199 -10.94 6.32 -13.53
N VAL A 200 -11.91 5.72 -12.86
CA VAL A 200 -12.28 4.31 -13.05
C VAL A 200 -12.75 4.07 -14.49
N GLU A 201 -13.66 4.91 -15.00
CA GLU A 201 -14.16 4.82 -16.40
C GLU A 201 -13.01 4.96 -17.42
N GLY A 202 -12.03 5.82 -17.15
CA GLY A 202 -10.87 6.00 -18.03
C GLY A 202 -9.87 4.84 -17.99
N LEU A 203 -9.75 4.16 -16.86
CA LEU A 203 -8.86 3.00 -16.70
C LEU A 203 -9.48 1.70 -17.21
N ARG A 204 -10.81 1.60 -17.23
CA ARG A 204 -11.52 0.39 -17.67
C ARG A 204 -11.08 -0.10 -19.07
N PRO A 205 -11.04 0.72 -20.13
CA PRO A 205 -10.59 0.28 -21.44
C PRO A 205 -9.07 0.01 -21.53
N VAL A 206 -8.30 0.40 -20.51
CA VAL A 206 -6.86 0.13 -20.46
C VAL A 206 -6.56 -1.22 -19.86
N PHE A 207 -7.23 -1.55 -18.75
CA PHE A 207 -6.97 -2.78 -18.00
C PHE A 207 -7.92 -3.92 -18.34
N HIS A 208 -9.17 -3.65 -18.72
CA HIS A 208 -10.19 -4.68 -18.95
C HIS A 208 -10.26 -5.70 -17.82
N TRP A 209 -10.24 -5.21 -16.56
CA TRP A 209 -10.26 -6.07 -15.37
C TRP A 209 -11.54 -6.89 -15.27
N ASP A 210 -11.45 -8.06 -14.67
CA ASP A 210 -12.61 -8.85 -14.27
C ASP A 210 -13.20 -8.30 -12.97
N ARG A 211 -12.36 -7.73 -12.08
CA ARG A 211 -12.79 -7.10 -10.84
C ARG A 211 -11.89 -5.92 -10.46
N LEU A 212 -12.53 -4.84 -9.98
CA LEU A 212 -11.86 -3.69 -9.38
C LEU A 212 -12.21 -3.58 -7.90
N TYR A 213 -11.17 -3.45 -7.06
CA TYR A 213 -11.32 -3.15 -5.63
C TYR A 213 -10.98 -1.70 -5.36
N LEU A 214 -11.89 -0.97 -4.72
CA LEU A 214 -11.66 0.39 -4.23
C LEU A 214 -11.37 0.33 -2.72
N GLY A 215 -10.12 0.50 -2.35
CA GLY A 215 -9.62 0.51 -0.98
C GLY A 215 -9.12 1.88 -0.52
N GLY A 216 -8.38 1.87 0.58
CA GLY A 216 -7.83 3.08 1.20
C GLY A 216 -8.82 3.83 2.09
N GLY A 217 -8.32 4.81 2.87
CA GLY A 217 -9.11 5.52 3.88
C GLY A 217 -10.30 6.29 3.33
N ASN A 218 -10.21 6.74 2.07
CA ASN A 218 -11.24 7.55 1.41
C ASN A 218 -12.24 6.73 0.58
N SER A 219 -12.03 5.43 0.38
CA SER A 219 -12.93 4.61 -0.46
C SER A 219 -14.40 4.69 0.01
N ARG A 220 -14.63 4.74 1.33
CA ARG A 220 -15.96 4.88 1.93
C ARG A 220 -16.62 6.24 1.75
N ARG A 221 -15.89 7.23 1.22
CA ARG A 221 -16.40 8.56 0.89
C ARG A 221 -16.93 8.66 -0.54
N VAL A 222 -16.69 7.63 -1.35
CA VAL A 222 -17.30 7.54 -2.69
C VAL A 222 -18.81 7.41 -2.52
N SER A 223 -19.56 8.31 -3.16
CA SER A 223 -21.00 8.41 -2.97
C SER A 223 -21.72 7.18 -3.54
N PRO A 224 -22.81 6.69 -2.90
CA PRO A 224 -23.57 5.54 -3.38
C PRO A 224 -24.01 5.65 -4.84
N PRO A 225 -24.56 6.81 -5.32
CA PRO A 225 -24.93 6.94 -6.74
C PRO A 225 -23.75 6.85 -7.70
N THR A 226 -22.51 7.12 -7.21
CA THR A 226 -21.32 6.90 -8.01
C THR A 226 -20.99 5.43 -8.09
N LEU A 227 -21.03 4.70 -6.98
CA LEU A 227 -20.76 3.26 -6.94
C LEU A 227 -21.72 2.48 -7.83
N GLU A 228 -23.02 2.77 -7.77
CA GLU A 228 -24.04 2.16 -8.63
C GLU A 228 -23.72 2.31 -10.13
N ARG A 229 -23.16 3.46 -10.53
CA ARG A 229 -22.77 3.72 -11.93
C ARG A 229 -21.47 3.05 -12.36
N LEU A 230 -20.64 2.64 -11.43
CA LEU A 230 -19.38 1.98 -11.75
C LEU A 230 -19.57 0.52 -12.17
N GLY A 231 -20.66 -0.11 -11.76
CA GLY A 231 -21.02 -1.50 -12.10
C GLY A 231 -20.68 -2.50 -10.99
N ASP A 232 -21.17 -3.72 -11.14
CA ASP A 232 -21.09 -4.78 -10.13
C ASP A 232 -19.70 -5.41 -10.03
N ASP A 233 -18.83 -5.13 -10.98
CA ASP A 233 -17.42 -5.54 -10.99
C ASP A 233 -16.54 -4.64 -10.11
N VAL A 234 -17.10 -3.56 -9.53
CA VAL A 234 -16.40 -2.63 -8.64
C VAL A 234 -16.82 -2.84 -7.18
N VAL A 235 -15.88 -3.21 -6.33
CA VAL A 235 -16.13 -3.55 -4.92
C VAL A 235 -15.38 -2.59 -4.00
N VAL A 236 -16.10 -1.96 -3.05
CA VAL A 236 -15.45 -1.17 -1.99
C VAL A 236 -15.00 -2.08 -0.87
N VAL A 237 -13.73 -1.99 -0.50
CA VAL A 237 -13.11 -2.85 0.52
C VAL A 237 -12.66 -2.04 1.76
N PRO A 238 -12.68 -2.69 2.94
CA PRO A 238 -12.33 -2.00 4.17
C PRO A 238 -10.83 -1.70 4.25
N ASN A 239 -10.47 -0.59 4.89
CA ASN A 239 -9.08 -0.13 5.02
C ASN A 239 -8.18 -1.07 5.87
N ARG A 240 -8.75 -2.02 6.63
CA ARG A 240 -7.98 -3.04 7.37
C ARG A 240 -7.24 -4.03 6.46
N ALA A 241 -7.58 -4.07 5.18
CA ALA A 241 -6.95 -4.95 4.20
C ALA A 241 -5.42 -4.73 4.10
N GLY A 242 -4.93 -3.50 4.29
CA GLY A 242 -3.50 -3.20 4.30
C GLY A 242 -2.69 -3.95 5.38
N ILE A 243 -3.30 -4.30 6.51
CA ILE A 243 -2.64 -5.10 7.54
C ILE A 243 -2.82 -6.60 7.27
N VAL A 244 -4.05 -7.04 6.94
CA VAL A 244 -4.35 -8.47 6.65
C VAL A 244 -3.59 -8.94 5.42
N GLY A 245 -3.42 -8.10 4.42
CA GLY A 245 -2.64 -8.38 3.22
C GLY A 245 -1.19 -8.75 3.48
N GLY A 246 -0.63 -8.31 4.60
CA GLY A 246 0.73 -8.66 5.00
C GLY A 246 0.97 -10.16 5.16
N VAL A 247 -0.03 -10.94 5.53
CA VAL A 247 0.08 -12.42 5.60
C VAL A 247 -0.01 -13.02 4.20
N ARG A 248 -1.06 -12.67 3.45
CA ARG A 248 -1.34 -13.24 2.12
C ARG A 248 -0.30 -12.87 1.06
N ALA A 249 0.41 -11.76 1.24
CA ALA A 249 1.49 -11.37 0.34
C ALA A 249 2.61 -12.42 0.23
N TRP A 250 2.83 -13.23 1.25
CA TRP A 250 3.77 -14.34 1.21
C TRP A 250 3.27 -15.50 0.34
N ASP A 251 1.99 -15.79 0.38
CA ASP A 251 1.39 -16.89 -0.38
C ASP A 251 1.35 -16.58 -1.89
N LEU A 252 1.18 -15.30 -2.25
CA LEU A 252 1.16 -14.85 -3.65
C LEU A 252 2.54 -14.91 -4.34
N ARG A 253 3.64 -15.05 -3.58
CA ARG A 253 5.01 -15.14 -4.11
C ARG A 253 5.54 -16.55 -4.22
N THR A 254 4.94 -17.52 -3.57
CA THR A 254 5.44 -18.91 -3.54
C THR A 254 5.36 -19.67 -4.86
N HIS A 255 4.88 -19.03 -5.94
CA HIS A 255 4.74 -19.64 -7.26
C HIS A 255 5.83 -19.21 -8.26
N ASP A 256 6.85 -18.43 -7.83
CA ASP A 256 7.98 -17.97 -8.65
C ASP A 256 9.34 -18.55 -8.19
N ALA A 257 9.34 -19.78 -7.67
CA ALA A 257 10.57 -20.53 -7.40
C ALA A 257 10.77 -21.64 -8.44
#